data_4d2d4c005ac2e3e149fb775183045aa0
#
_entry.id   4d2d4c005ac2e3e149fb775183045aa0
#
_cell.length_a   1.000
_cell.length_b   1.000
_cell.length_c   1.000
_cell.angle_alpha   90.00
_cell.angle_beta   90.00
_cell.angle_gamma   90.00
#
_symmetry.space_group_name_H-M   'P 1'
#
loop_
_entity.id
_entity.type
_entity.pdbx_description
1 polymer ?
#
loop_
_entity_poly.entity_id
_entity_poly.type
_entity_poly.pdbx_seq_one_letter_code
_entity_poly.pdbx_strand_id
1 'polypeptide(L)'
;KQINELALNPKGLLEVIDRSPEVDRTEWQSRWDIVKSQFLQLRERSRELLRQLSGEQQKKARLQDVENDLKQYEEKGHGSVLKQYQKRSQQRNGLLTDTIFNELSAEIRKISQSADLSDFPSYLFDDGDVTVDEMKGIHIETAQELKSIRTELNTLADRVDLLKRHRNDKIESSKWSQSLRAGISAYQSLVTEYEEKQSQLSISLYGEWVKQRNQLQQQLKHLDSINNELISLEKERSEIYAKLLNLRDELLNKRKRFLNQVIGNSSFVR
;
A
#
# COMPACT_ATOMS: atom_id res chain seq x y z
N LYS A 1 -36.52 40.27 21.69
CA LYS A 1 -36.74 38.88 22.16
C LYS A 1 -35.94 37.89 21.33
N GLN A 2 -36.08 37.87 20.00
CA GLN A 2 -35.37 36.89 19.09
C GLN A 2 -33.83 36.96 19.17
N ILE A 3 -33.24 38.15 19.34
CA ILE A 3 -31.77 38.29 19.43
C ILE A 3 -31.23 37.75 20.74
N ASN A 4 -31.97 37.89 21.85
CA ASN A 4 -31.58 37.28 23.13
C ASN A 4 -31.71 35.75 23.15
N GLU A 5 -32.68 35.19 22.44
CA GLU A 5 -32.84 33.74 22.31
C GLU A 5 -31.72 33.14 21.40
N LEU A 6 -31.28 33.84 20.35
CA LEU A 6 -30.16 33.42 19.52
C LEU A 6 -28.82 33.54 20.24
N ALA A 7 -28.62 34.54 21.10
CA ALA A 7 -27.42 34.71 21.90
C ALA A 7 -27.26 33.62 22.96
N LEU A 8 -28.36 33.04 23.44
CA LEU A 8 -28.41 31.92 24.39
C LEU A 8 -28.26 30.53 23.69
N ASN A 9 -28.36 30.48 22.35
CA ASN A 9 -28.19 29.26 21.58
C ASN A 9 -27.10 29.39 20.50
N PRO A 10 -25.83 29.15 20.87
CA PRO A 10 -24.71 29.28 19.94
C PRO A 10 -24.83 28.41 18.68
N LYS A 11 -25.49 27.26 18.78
CA LYS A 11 -25.74 26.36 17.63
C LYS A 11 -26.75 26.98 16.65
N GLY A 12 -27.86 27.54 17.19
CA GLY A 12 -28.86 28.21 16.36
C GLY A 12 -28.30 29.44 15.65
N LEU A 13 -27.44 30.22 16.30
CA LEU A 13 -26.75 31.33 15.70
C LEU A 13 -25.84 30.90 14.55
N LEU A 14 -25.06 29.84 14.73
CA LEU A 14 -24.20 29.28 13.67
C LEU A 14 -25.00 28.77 12.48
N GLU A 15 -26.17 28.14 12.70
CA GLU A 15 -27.05 27.69 11.62
C GLU A 15 -27.59 28.85 10.79
N VAL A 16 -27.95 29.96 11.42
CA VAL A 16 -28.39 31.18 10.70
C VAL A 16 -27.25 31.76 9.87
N ILE A 17 -26.05 31.85 10.44
CA ILE A 17 -24.86 32.35 9.74
C ILE A 17 -24.55 31.43 8.52
N ASP A 18 -24.58 30.12 8.72
CA ASP A 18 -24.23 29.14 7.69
C ASP A 18 -25.23 29.07 6.54
N ARG A 19 -26.47 29.57 6.74
CA ARG A 19 -27.50 29.66 5.69
C ARG A 19 -27.40 30.97 4.89
N SER A 20 -26.52 31.89 5.29
CA SER A 20 -26.38 33.14 4.53
C SER A 20 -25.64 32.87 3.21
N PRO A 21 -26.03 33.58 2.10
CA PRO A 21 -25.38 33.43 0.80
C PRO A 21 -23.87 33.79 0.85
N GLU A 22 -23.47 34.68 1.77
CA GLU A 22 -22.10 35.13 1.90
C GLU A 22 -21.17 34.07 2.49
N VAL A 23 -21.70 33.14 3.28
CA VAL A 23 -20.92 32.04 3.88
C VAL A 23 -20.84 30.83 2.96
N ASP A 24 -21.89 30.57 2.20
CA ASP A 24 -22.02 29.41 1.27
C ASP A 24 -21.41 28.12 1.80
N ARG A 25 -22.05 27.61 2.84
CA ARG A 25 -21.57 26.39 3.51
C ARG A 25 -21.66 25.15 2.63
N THR A 26 -22.51 25.13 1.62
CA THR A 26 -22.79 23.93 0.82
C THR A 26 -21.54 23.47 0.05
N GLU A 27 -20.90 24.39 -0.69
CA GLU A 27 -19.64 24.11 -1.38
C GLU A 27 -18.52 23.74 -0.40
N TRP A 28 -18.41 24.51 0.70
CA TRP A 28 -17.43 24.19 1.74
C TRP A 28 -17.65 22.80 2.34
N GLN A 29 -18.89 22.41 2.63
CA GLN A 29 -19.23 21.10 3.20
C GLN A 29 -18.81 19.97 2.24
N SER A 30 -19.09 20.12 0.94
CA SER A 30 -18.68 19.13 -0.06
C SER A 30 -17.15 18.95 -0.09
N ARG A 31 -16.40 20.06 -0.13
CA ARG A 31 -14.93 20.03 -0.08
C ARG A 31 -14.41 19.39 1.22
N TRP A 32 -15.02 19.74 2.35
CA TRP A 32 -14.67 19.18 3.66
C TRP A 32 -14.88 17.68 3.70
N ASP A 33 -16.03 17.19 3.23
CA ASP A 33 -16.37 15.76 3.28
C ASP A 33 -15.44 14.93 2.39
N ILE A 34 -15.06 15.45 1.21
CA ILE A 34 -14.07 14.81 0.34
C ILE A 34 -12.71 14.68 1.06
N VAL A 35 -12.18 15.77 1.57
CA VAL A 35 -10.85 15.79 2.24
C VAL A 35 -10.86 14.96 3.52
N LYS A 36 -11.98 15.01 4.28
CA LYS A 36 -12.19 14.18 5.47
C LYS A 36 -12.22 12.69 5.14
N SER A 37 -12.91 12.31 4.06
CA SER A 37 -12.94 10.91 3.59
C SER A 37 -11.53 10.42 3.23
N GLN A 38 -10.74 11.20 2.49
CA GLN A 38 -9.36 10.89 2.17
C GLN A 38 -8.50 10.71 3.44
N PHE A 39 -8.62 11.62 4.39
CA PHE A 39 -7.93 11.50 5.68
C PHE A 39 -8.25 10.22 6.43
N LEU A 40 -9.54 9.85 6.47
CA LEU A 40 -9.98 8.63 7.14
C LEU A 40 -9.45 7.36 6.44
N GLN A 41 -9.44 7.33 5.10
CA GLN A 41 -8.88 6.22 4.32
C GLN A 41 -7.37 6.04 4.60
N LEU A 42 -6.60 7.12 4.56
CA LEU A 42 -5.17 7.08 4.88
C LEU A 42 -4.93 6.61 6.32
N ARG A 43 -5.75 7.05 7.27
CA ARG A 43 -5.66 6.63 8.67
C ARG A 43 -5.91 5.13 8.84
N GLU A 44 -6.91 4.58 8.18
CA GLU A 44 -7.19 3.14 8.26
C GLU A 44 -6.07 2.33 7.57
N ARG A 45 -5.56 2.79 6.43
CA ARG A 45 -4.41 2.15 5.78
C ARG A 45 -3.16 2.17 6.66
N SER A 46 -2.86 3.30 7.31
CA SER A 46 -1.74 3.38 8.27
C SER A 46 -1.90 2.41 9.44
N ARG A 47 -3.10 2.24 9.97
CA ARG A 47 -3.36 1.28 11.04
C ARG A 47 -3.14 -0.17 10.60
N GLU A 48 -3.54 -0.50 9.39
CA GLU A 48 -3.33 -1.84 8.84
C GLU A 48 -1.82 -2.14 8.68
N LEU A 49 -1.04 -1.19 8.15
CA LEU A 49 0.40 -1.34 8.03
C LEU A 49 1.08 -1.47 9.40
N LEU A 50 0.65 -0.70 10.40
CA LEU A 50 1.16 -0.82 11.77
C LEU A 50 0.91 -2.21 12.38
N ARG A 51 -0.25 -2.82 12.09
CA ARG A 51 -0.52 -4.21 12.51
C ARG A 51 0.42 -5.19 11.85
N GLN A 52 0.72 -5.01 10.57
CA GLN A 52 1.65 -5.87 9.83
C GLN A 52 3.09 -5.75 10.33
N LEU A 53 3.49 -4.57 10.82
CA LEU A 53 4.79 -4.34 11.46
C LEU A 53 4.88 -4.96 12.87
N SER A 54 3.77 -5.36 13.45
CA SER A 54 3.78 -6.01 14.76
C SER A 54 4.59 -7.32 14.72
N GLY A 55 5.51 -7.49 15.67
CA GLY A 55 6.39 -8.67 15.73
C GLY A 55 7.72 -8.56 14.98
N GLU A 56 8.05 -7.41 14.38
CA GLU A 56 9.33 -7.18 13.71
C GLU A 56 10.52 -7.39 14.64
N GLN A 57 10.43 -6.89 15.88
CA GLN A 57 11.51 -7.04 16.88
C GLN A 57 11.73 -8.50 17.25
N GLN A 58 10.67 -9.30 17.38
CA GLN A 58 10.80 -10.73 17.66
C GLN A 58 11.47 -11.48 16.51
N LYS A 59 11.16 -11.10 15.26
CA LYS A 59 11.80 -11.69 14.08
C LYS A 59 13.29 -11.30 14.00
N LYS A 60 13.64 -10.06 14.34
CA LYS A 60 15.05 -9.61 14.41
C LYS A 60 15.83 -10.36 15.47
N ALA A 61 15.28 -10.52 16.67
CA ALA A 61 15.90 -11.29 17.74
C ALA A 61 16.09 -12.76 17.30
N ARG A 62 15.05 -13.38 16.72
CA ARG A 62 15.14 -14.77 16.24
C ARG A 62 16.17 -14.93 15.13
N LEU A 63 16.28 -13.95 14.21
CA LEU A 63 17.30 -13.96 13.18
C LEU A 63 18.70 -13.95 13.79
N GLN A 64 18.93 -13.12 14.80
CA GLN A 64 20.23 -13.03 15.49
C GLN A 64 20.59 -14.33 16.20
N ASP A 65 19.64 -15.00 16.85
CA ASP A 65 19.84 -16.31 17.47
C ASP A 65 20.29 -17.35 16.43
N VAL A 66 19.55 -17.44 15.30
CA VAL A 66 19.86 -18.37 14.22
C VAL A 66 21.24 -18.07 13.59
N GLU A 67 21.60 -16.80 13.43
CA GLU A 67 22.93 -16.41 12.92
C GLU A 67 24.06 -16.79 13.89
N ASN A 68 23.82 -16.66 15.19
CA ASN A 68 24.77 -17.10 16.20
C ASN A 68 24.97 -18.64 16.21
N ASP A 69 23.87 -19.38 16.09
CA ASP A 69 23.90 -20.84 15.98
C ASP A 69 24.65 -21.28 14.72
N LEU A 70 24.38 -20.68 13.56
CA LEU A 70 25.11 -20.94 12.33
C LEU A 70 26.62 -20.68 12.46
N LYS A 71 27.00 -19.57 13.10
CA LYS A 71 28.41 -19.22 13.34
C LYS A 71 29.14 -20.24 14.23
N GLN A 72 28.52 -20.66 15.32
CA GLN A 72 29.08 -21.68 16.20
C GLN A 72 29.32 -23.00 15.47
N TYR A 73 28.44 -23.34 14.52
CA TYR A 73 28.57 -24.54 13.68
C TYR A 73 29.71 -24.45 12.68
N GLU A 74 29.87 -23.31 12.03
CA GLU A 74 30.93 -23.04 11.07
C GLU A 74 32.32 -23.12 11.70
N GLU A 75 32.42 -22.80 12.98
CA GLU A 75 33.67 -22.87 13.74
C GLU A 75 34.09 -24.31 14.09
N LYS A 76 33.18 -25.29 14.05
CA LYS A 76 33.43 -26.70 14.47
C LYS A 76 34.03 -27.63 13.42
N GLY A 77 34.37 -27.17 12.21
CA GLY A 77 35.26 -27.95 11.35
C GLY A 77 34.87 -28.23 9.89
N HIS A 78 33.64 -27.98 9.45
CA HIS A 78 33.21 -28.13 8.04
C HIS A 78 32.90 -26.81 7.37
N GLY A 79 33.50 -25.74 7.88
CA GLY A 79 33.15 -24.36 7.56
C GLY A 79 33.21 -23.98 6.08
N SER A 80 34.03 -24.60 5.24
CA SER A 80 34.15 -24.23 3.83
C SER A 80 32.91 -24.66 3.00
N VAL A 81 32.49 -25.91 3.15
CA VAL A 81 31.32 -26.45 2.43
C VAL A 81 30.02 -25.80 2.95
N LEU A 82 29.92 -25.67 4.27
CA LEU A 82 28.78 -25.02 4.91
C LEU A 82 28.66 -23.55 4.51
N LYS A 83 29.77 -22.80 4.50
CA LYS A 83 29.80 -21.39 4.03
C LYS A 83 29.45 -21.26 2.55
N GLN A 84 29.94 -22.17 1.71
CA GLN A 84 29.55 -22.18 0.30
C GLN A 84 28.05 -22.45 0.12
N TYR A 85 27.51 -23.45 0.79
CA TYR A 85 26.09 -23.75 0.77
C TYR A 85 25.27 -22.55 1.24
N GLN A 86 25.63 -21.94 2.35
CA GLN A 86 24.98 -20.75 2.90
C GLN A 86 24.99 -19.59 1.91
N LYS A 87 26.15 -19.24 1.35
CA LYS A 87 26.30 -18.18 0.37
C LYS A 87 25.43 -18.43 -0.88
N ARG A 88 25.43 -19.68 -1.39
CA ARG A 88 24.62 -20.05 -2.54
C ARG A 88 23.13 -20.02 -2.25
N SER A 89 22.72 -20.45 -1.08
CA SER A 89 21.33 -20.38 -0.63
C SER A 89 20.85 -18.93 -0.50
N GLN A 90 21.67 -18.02 0.04
CA GLN A 90 21.36 -16.59 0.09
C GLN A 90 21.23 -15.97 -1.31
N GLN A 91 22.19 -16.30 -2.21
CA GLN A 91 22.12 -15.83 -3.60
C GLN A 91 20.85 -16.30 -4.28
N ARG A 92 20.46 -17.59 -4.08
CA ARG A 92 19.22 -18.13 -4.63
C ARG A 92 18.02 -17.33 -4.15
N ASN A 93 17.89 -17.10 -2.86
CA ASN A 93 16.76 -16.37 -2.29
C ASN A 93 16.72 -14.91 -2.76
N GLY A 94 17.87 -14.25 -2.88
CA GLY A 94 17.93 -12.87 -3.35
C GLY A 94 17.63 -12.70 -4.84
N LEU A 95 18.07 -13.68 -5.67
CA LEU A 95 17.91 -13.61 -7.12
C LEU A 95 16.58 -14.19 -7.63
N LEU A 96 16.02 -15.19 -6.95
CA LEU A 96 14.77 -15.85 -7.35
C LEU A 96 13.54 -15.32 -6.62
N THR A 97 13.63 -14.12 -6.04
CA THR A 97 12.46 -13.45 -5.48
C THR A 97 11.56 -12.99 -6.62
N ASP A 98 10.38 -13.59 -6.71
CA ASP A 98 9.37 -13.27 -7.70
C ASP A 98 8.34 -12.22 -7.20
N THR A 99 8.49 -11.74 -5.97
CA THR A 99 7.54 -10.87 -5.28
C THR A 99 7.19 -9.65 -6.12
N ILE A 100 8.20 -8.95 -6.63
CA ILE A 100 8.03 -7.74 -7.44
C ILE A 100 7.18 -7.98 -8.71
N PHE A 101 7.37 -9.12 -9.39
CA PHE A 101 6.60 -9.45 -10.60
C PHE A 101 5.17 -9.83 -10.24
N ASN A 102 4.98 -10.59 -9.15
CA ASN A 102 3.66 -11.02 -8.68
C ASN A 102 2.83 -9.81 -8.21
N GLU A 103 3.45 -8.92 -7.42
CA GLU A 103 2.80 -7.70 -6.94
C GLU A 103 2.44 -6.77 -8.10
N LEU A 104 3.36 -6.53 -9.04
CA LEU A 104 3.13 -5.68 -10.18
C LEU A 104 2.01 -6.22 -11.08
N SER A 105 2.03 -7.52 -11.43
CA SER A 105 0.99 -8.10 -12.28
C SER A 105 -0.38 -8.12 -11.58
N ALA A 106 -0.41 -8.36 -10.26
CA ALA A 106 -1.63 -8.31 -9.47
C ALA A 106 -2.22 -6.90 -9.39
N GLU A 107 -1.40 -5.87 -9.16
CA GLU A 107 -1.84 -4.47 -9.14
C GLU A 107 -2.40 -4.03 -10.50
N ILE A 108 -1.71 -4.36 -11.60
CA ILE A 108 -2.20 -4.04 -12.95
C ILE A 108 -3.57 -4.69 -13.19
N ARG A 109 -3.75 -5.98 -12.82
CA ARG A 109 -5.04 -6.66 -12.96
C ARG A 109 -6.13 -6.05 -12.08
N LYS A 110 -5.80 -5.62 -10.87
CA LYS A 110 -6.72 -4.92 -9.98
C LYS A 110 -7.18 -3.59 -10.58
N ILE A 111 -6.26 -2.79 -11.12
CA ILE A 111 -6.58 -1.53 -11.83
C ILE A 111 -7.47 -1.84 -13.04
N SER A 112 -7.14 -2.86 -13.83
CA SER A 112 -7.93 -3.30 -14.96
C SER A 112 -9.38 -3.66 -14.58
N GLN A 113 -9.58 -4.31 -13.44
CA GLN A 113 -10.92 -4.68 -12.96
C GLN A 113 -11.73 -3.48 -12.49
N SER A 114 -11.09 -2.43 -11.97
CA SER A 114 -11.76 -1.20 -11.53
C SER A 114 -12.07 -0.22 -12.66
N ALA A 115 -11.46 -0.39 -13.83
CA ALA A 115 -11.70 0.45 -15.00
C ALA A 115 -12.98 0.00 -15.75
N ASP A 116 -14.13 0.32 -15.16
CA ASP A 116 -15.44 0.05 -15.77
C ASP A 116 -16.34 1.27 -15.60
N LEU A 117 -17.13 1.54 -16.63
CA LEU A 117 -18.11 2.62 -16.59
C LEU A 117 -19.49 2.02 -16.24
N SER A 118 -20.18 2.61 -15.28
CA SER A 118 -21.55 2.22 -14.96
C SER A 118 -22.48 2.42 -16.15
N ASP A 119 -23.62 1.75 -16.14
CA ASP A 119 -24.64 1.91 -17.18
C ASP A 119 -25.05 3.38 -17.33
N PHE A 120 -25.44 3.76 -18.56
CA PHE A 120 -25.89 5.12 -18.84
C PHE A 120 -27.10 5.46 -17.97
N PRO A 121 -27.06 6.56 -17.18
CA PRO A 121 -28.12 6.92 -16.26
C PRO A 121 -29.30 7.58 -16.96
N SER A 122 -30.01 6.82 -17.79
CA SER A 122 -31.15 7.33 -18.58
C SER A 122 -32.28 7.95 -17.75
N TYR A 123 -32.36 7.58 -16.46
CA TYR A 123 -33.37 8.12 -15.53
C TYR A 123 -33.14 9.60 -15.14
N LEU A 124 -31.98 10.18 -15.51
CA LEU A 124 -31.68 11.60 -15.29
C LEU A 124 -32.25 12.52 -16.39
N PHE A 125 -32.80 11.95 -17.46
CA PHE A 125 -33.31 12.70 -18.61
C PHE A 125 -34.80 12.60 -18.68
N ASP A 126 -35.46 13.71 -19.06
CA ASP A 126 -36.91 13.76 -19.26
C ASP A 126 -37.30 13.02 -20.54
N ASP A 127 -38.56 12.52 -20.58
CA ASP A 127 -39.11 11.89 -21.77
C ASP A 127 -39.18 12.90 -22.95
N GLY A 128 -38.43 12.60 -24.02
CA GLY A 128 -38.37 13.44 -25.21
C GLY A 128 -37.22 14.46 -25.24
N ASP A 129 -36.29 14.39 -24.28
CA ASP A 129 -35.05 15.19 -24.30
C ASP A 129 -34.21 14.81 -25.53
N VAL A 130 -34.03 15.76 -26.44
CA VAL A 130 -33.29 15.56 -27.71
C VAL A 130 -31.79 15.33 -27.51
N THR A 131 -31.27 15.59 -26.33
CA THR A 131 -29.82 15.43 -26.03
C THR A 131 -29.48 14.03 -25.55
N VAL A 132 -30.46 13.19 -25.23
CA VAL A 132 -30.24 11.82 -24.68
C VAL A 132 -29.41 10.96 -25.62
N ASP A 133 -29.71 11.00 -26.92
CA ASP A 133 -29.05 10.15 -27.91
C ASP A 133 -27.57 10.57 -28.09
N GLU A 134 -27.28 11.87 -28.07
CA GLU A 134 -25.93 12.41 -28.13
C GLU A 134 -25.13 11.96 -26.89
N MET A 135 -25.69 12.12 -25.70
CA MET A 135 -25.04 11.73 -24.45
C MET A 135 -24.85 10.21 -24.32
N LYS A 136 -25.81 9.41 -24.81
CA LYS A 136 -25.61 7.96 -24.93
C LYS A 136 -24.49 7.61 -25.91
N GLY A 137 -24.38 8.31 -27.02
CA GLY A 137 -23.28 8.13 -27.98
C GLY A 137 -21.91 8.36 -27.32
N ILE A 138 -21.73 9.47 -26.63
CA ILE A 138 -20.50 9.82 -25.88
C ILE A 138 -20.24 8.77 -24.81
N HIS A 139 -21.25 8.33 -24.08
CA HIS A 139 -21.09 7.31 -23.04
C HIS A 139 -20.62 5.96 -23.60
N ILE A 140 -21.22 5.51 -24.73
CA ILE A 140 -20.83 4.27 -25.40
C ILE A 140 -19.38 4.35 -25.91
N GLU A 141 -19.01 5.46 -26.55
CA GLU A 141 -17.65 5.69 -27.03
C GLU A 141 -16.64 5.64 -25.88
N THR A 142 -16.94 6.35 -24.78
CA THR A 142 -16.11 6.34 -23.56
C THR A 142 -15.99 4.94 -22.97
N ALA A 143 -17.08 4.17 -22.92
CA ALA A 143 -17.07 2.79 -22.43
C ALA A 143 -16.24 1.86 -23.33
N GLN A 144 -16.25 2.07 -24.65
CA GLN A 144 -15.43 1.33 -25.59
C GLN A 144 -13.93 1.63 -25.40
N GLU A 145 -13.58 2.89 -25.23
CA GLU A 145 -12.20 3.31 -24.93
C GLU A 145 -11.70 2.71 -23.61
N LEU A 146 -12.50 2.76 -22.55
CA LEU A 146 -12.16 2.13 -21.28
C LEU A 146 -11.96 0.61 -21.40
N LYS A 147 -12.79 -0.06 -22.22
CA LYS A 147 -12.63 -1.49 -22.51
C LYS A 147 -11.33 -1.79 -23.26
N SER A 148 -10.91 -0.90 -24.18
CA SER A 148 -9.61 -1.01 -24.85
C SER A 148 -8.46 -0.87 -23.85
N ILE A 149 -8.47 0.15 -23.02
CA ILE A 149 -7.49 0.37 -21.95
C ILE A 149 -7.42 -0.84 -21.00
N ARG A 150 -8.55 -1.39 -20.61
CA ARG A 150 -8.64 -2.60 -19.80
C ARG A 150 -7.95 -3.80 -20.46
N THR A 151 -8.13 -3.96 -21.76
CA THR A 151 -7.48 -5.02 -22.54
C THR A 151 -5.96 -4.82 -22.59
N GLU A 152 -5.50 -3.59 -22.79
CA GLU A 152 -4.09 -3.23 -22.78
C GLU A 152 -3.44 -3.48 -21.42
N LEU A 153 -4.11 -3.12 -20.33
CA LEU A 153 -3.65 -3.38 -18.96
C LEU A 153 -3.50 -4.89 -18.71
N ASN A 154 -4.48 -5.71 -19.12
CA ASN A 154 -4.36 -7.17 -18.99
C ASN A 154 -3.19 -7.73 -19.82
N THR A 155 -3.01 -7.23 -21.03
CA THR A 155 -1.87 -7.60 -21.89
C THR A 155 -0.53 -7.20 -21.22
N LEU A 156 -0.47 -6.05 -20.56
CA LEU A 156 0.70 -5.62 -19.82
C LEU A 156 0.99 -6.54 -18.61
N ALA A 157 -0.04 -6.94 -17.86
CA ALA A 157 0.12 -7.90 -16.78
C ALA A 157 0.68 -9.25 -17.26
N ASP A 158 0.18 -9.75 -18.41
CA ASP A 158 0.66 -10.99 -19.01
C ASP A 158 2.13 -10.86 -19.51
N ARG A 159 2.52 -9.67 -20.01
CA ARG A 159 3.92 -9.39 -20.36
C ARG A 159 4.83 -9.41 -19.14
N VAL A 160 4.39 -8.93 -17.99
CA VAL A 160 5.12 -9.01 -16.71
C VAL A 160 5.33 -10.47 -16.31
N ASP A 161 4.30 -11.30 -16.41
CA ASP A 161 4.38 -12.73 -16.10
C ASP A 161 5.31 -13.48 -17.09
N LEU A 162 5.30 -13.12 -18.36
CA LEU A 162 6.24 -13.65 -19.36
C LEU A 162 7.68 -13.25 -19.08
N LEU A 163 7.91 -12.00 -18.70
CA LEU A 163 9.24 -11.51 -18.33
C LEU A 163 9.80 -12.26 -17.12
N LYS A 164 8.95 -12.54 -16.11
CA LYS A 164 9.29 -13.37 -14.96
C LYS A 164 9.74 -14.76 -15.39
N ARG A 165 8.97 -15.45 -16.23
CA ARG A 165 9.29 -16.79 -16.73
C ARG A 165 10.62 -16.78 -17.49
N HIS A 166 10.76 -15.87 -18.44
CA HIS A 166 11.98 -15.75 -19.26
C HIS A 166 13.24 -15.46 -18.41
N ARG A 167 13.11 -14.61 -17.37
CA ARG A 167 14.19 -14.41 -16.41
C ARG A 167 14.54 -15.70 -15.68
N ASN A 168 13.56 -16.45 -15.21
CA ASN A 168 13.79 -17.67 -14.47
C ASN A 168 14.44 -18.75 -15.33
N ASP A 169 14.01 -18.91 -16.58
CA ASP A 169 14.61 -19.84 -17.55
C ASP A 169 16.09 -19.48 -17.81
N LYS A 170 16.39 -18.18 -17.99
CA LYS A 170 17.78 -17.72 -18.15
C LYS A 170 18.64 -18.00 -16.92
N ILE A 171 18.08 -17.81 -15.73
CA ILE A 171 18.78 -18.10 -14.48
C ILE A 171 19.05 -19.60 -14.37
N GLU A 172 18.06 -20.45 -14.66
CA GLU A 172 18.21 -21.91 -14.59
C GLU A 172 19.26 -22.47 -15.56
N SER A 173 19.36 -21.90 -16.74
CA SER A 173 20.35 -22.29 -17.76
C SER A 173 21.76 -21.70 -17.53
N SER A 174 21.91 -20.81 -16.55
CA SER A 174 23.15 -20.09 -16.28
C SER A 174 24.24 -20.97 -15.64
N LYS A 175 25.52 -20.59 -15.84
CA LYS A 175 26.66 -21.18 -15.10
C LYS A 175 26.51 -21.01 -13.59
N TRP A 176 25.84 -19.95 -13.15
CA TRP A 176 25.54 -19.74 -11.74
C TRP A 176 24.63 -20.85 -11.20
N SER A 177 23.57 -21.23 -11.91
CA SER A 177 22.68 -22.34 -11.52
C SER A 177 23.41 -23.66 -11.43
N GLN A 178 24.33 -23.95 -12.36
CA GLN A 178 25.18 -25.14 -12.30
C GLN A 178 26.05 -25.13 -11.02
N SER A 179 26.69 -24.00 -10.70
CA SER A 179 27.49 -23.84 -9.49
C SER A 179 26.65 -23.93 -8.21
N LEU A 180 25.38 -23.47 -8.24
CA LEU A 180 24.44 -23.63 -7.13
C LEU A 180 24.11 -25.11 -6.89
N ARG A 181 23.80 -25.87 -7.97
CA ARG A 181 23.51 -27.31 -7.89
C ARG A 181 24.72 -28.09 -7.35
N ALA A 182 25.92 -27.76 -7.82
CA ALA A 182 27.17 -28.37 -7.31
C ALA A 182 27.37 -28.10 -5.80
N GLY A 183 27.10 -26.87 -5.33
CA GLY A 183 27.19 -26.54 -3.90
C GLY A 183 26.15 -27.26 -3.05
N ILE A 184 24.94 -27.42 -3.56
CA ILE A 184 23.87 -28.18 -2.89
C ILE A 184 24.22 -29.68 -2.84
N SER A 185 24.72 -30.24 -3.93
CA SER A 185 25.15 -31.64 -4.00
C SER A 185 26.31 -31.93 -3.02
N ALA A 186 27.31 -31.06 -2.96
CA ALA A 186 28.41 -31.18 -2.00
C ALA A 186 27.92 -31.14 -0.54
N TYR A 187 26.93 -30.28 -0.23
CA TYR A 187 26.30 -30.26 1.08
C TYR A 187 25.52 -31.57 1.37
N GLN A 188 24.74 -32.06 0.41
CA GLN A 188 24.01 -33.32 0.56
C GLN A 188 24.95 -34.52 0.77
N SER A 189 26.04 -34.61 0.03
CA SER A 189 27.06 -35.63 0.22
C SER A 189 27.66 -35.58 1.62
N LEU A 190 27.87 -34.37 2.14
CA LEU A 190 28.35 -34.18 3.51
C LEU A 190 27.34 -34.68 4.55
N VAL A 191 26.04 -34.38 4.34
CA VAL A 191 24.93 -34.84 5.19
C VAL A 191 24.92 -36.39 5.23
N THR A 192 24.95 -37.04 4.05
CA THR A 192 24.93 -38.52 3.92
C THR A 192 26.14 -39.14 4.62
N GLU A 193 27.36 -38.58 4.46
CA GLU A 193 28.55 -39.09 5.12
C GLU A 193 28.43 -39.03 6.65
N TYR A 194 27.80 -38.01 7.20
CA TYR A 194 27.57 -37.88 8.64
C TYR A 194 26.45 -38.76 9.17
N GLU A 195 25.39 -38.97 8.39
CA GLU A 195 24.34 -39.94 8.75
C GLU A 195 24.89 -41.37 8.84
N GLU A 196 25.76 -41.77 7.93
CA GLU A 196 26.41 -43.07 7.94
C GLU A 196 27.33 -43.24 9.14
N LYS A 197 27.97 -42.17 9.64
CA LYS A 197 28.85 -42.18 10.79
C LYS A 197 28.16 -42.02 12.15
N GLN A 198 26.83 -42.09 12.20
CA GLN A 198 26.01 -41.96 13.43
C GLN A 198 26.14 -40.61 14.20
N SER A 199 26.70 -39.59 13.60
CA SER A 199 26.77 -38.26 14.23
C SER A 199 25.60 -37.37 13.79
N GLN A 200 24.41 -37.91 13.85
CA GLN A 200 23.20 -37.45 13.15
C GLN A 200 22.64 -36.06 13.47
N LEU A 201 22.98 -35.50 14.62
CA LEU A 201 22.22 -34.34 15.11
C LEU A 201 22.63 -32.98 14.49
N SER A 202 23.80 -32.93 13.87
CA SER A 202 24.38 -31.61 13.67
C SER A 202 24.17 -31.00 12.29
N ILE A 203 24.24 -31.74 11.20
CA ILE A 203 24.29 -31.15 9.87
C ILE A 203 22.89 -30.91 9.27
N SER A 204 21.91 -31.78 9.57
CA SER A 204 20.52 -31.53 9.19
C SER A 204 19.97 -30.25 9.83
N LEU A 205 20.31 -30.03 11.12
CA LEU A 205 19.97 -28.80 11.84
C LEU A 205 20.57 -27.55 11.17
N TYR A 206 21.81 -27.62 10.68
CA TYR A 206 22.41 -26.51 9.96
C TYR A 206 21.62 -26.13 8.71
N GLY A 207 21.16 -27.10 7.93
CA GLY A 207 20.31 -26.85 6.77
C GLY A 207 18.98 -26.18 7.13
N GLU A 208 18.38 -26.62 8.23
CA GLU A 208 17.15 -26.00 8.75
C GLU A 208 17.39 -24.55 9.21
N TRP A 209 18.47 -24.28 9.92
CA TRP A 209 18.83 -22.93 10.34
C TRP A 209 19.11 -22.00 9.15
N VAL A 210 19.81 -22.48 8.12
CA VAL A 210 20.00 -21.72 6.87
C VAL A 210 18.65 -21.38 6.22
N LYS A 211 17.74 -22.34 6.15
CA LYS A 211 16.38 -22.12 5.62
C LYS A 211 15.62 -21.11 6.47
N GLN A 212 15.63 -21.27 7.78
CA GLN A 212 14.97 -20.38 8.74
C GLN A 212 15.52 -18.95 8.65
N ARG A 213 16.85 -18.78 8.62
CA ARG A 213 17.49 -17.48 8.44
C ARG A 213 17.03 -16.81 7.15
N ASN A 214 17.02 -17.54 6.03
CA ASN A 214 16.62 -17.00 4.74
C ASN A 214 15.14 -16.56 4.74
N GLN A 215 14.27 -17.32 5.38
CA GLN A 215 12.86 -16.95 5.55
C GLN A 215 12.69 -15.69 6.40
N LEU A 216 13.41 -15.61 7.53
CA LEU A 216 13.36 -14.42 8.40
C LEU A 216 13.91 -13.18 7.68
N GLN A 217 14.98 -13.29 6.92
CA GLN A 217 15.54 -12.19 6.13
C GLN A 217 14.56 -11.70 5.06
N GLN A 218 13.84 -12.60 4.38
CA GLN A 218 12.80 -12.21 3.43
C GLN A 218 11.63 -11.50 4.11
N GLN A 219 11.18 -12.04 5.25
CA GLN A 219 10.10 -11.41 6.02
C GLN A 219 10.50 -10.01 6.51
N LEU A 220 11.74 -9.83 6.98
CA LEU A 220 12.23 -8.52 7.43
C LEU A 220 12.32 -7.52 6.27
N LYS A 221 12.80 -7.94 5.09
CA LYS A 221 12.79 -7.08 3.90
C LYS A 221 11.38 -6.64 3.49
N HIS A 222 10.40 -7.53 3.62
CA HIS A 222 9.01 -7.18 3.37
C HIS A 222 8.50 -6.16 4.40
N LEU A 223 8.85 -6.34 5.68
CA LEU A 223 8.51 -5.37 6.74
C LEU A 223 9.20 -4.01 6.52
N ASP A 224 10.44 -3.98 6.03
CA ASP A 224 11.11 -2.73 5.65
C ASP A 224 10.35 -2.00 4.53
N SER A 225 9.83 -2.73 3.54
CA SER A 225 8.99 -2.16 2.48
C SER A 225 7.70 -1.57 3.04
N ILE A 226 7.02 -2.29 3.94
CA ILE A 226 5.82 -1.82 4.64
C ILE A 226 6.12 -0.56 5.47
N ASN A 227 7.25 -0.52 6.15
CA ASN A 227 7.66 0.65 6.93
C ASN A 227 7.89 1.89 6.05
N ASN A 228 8.49 1.72 4.88
CA ASN A 228 8.67 2.80 3.91
C ASN A 228 7.31 3.31 3.37
N GLU A 229 6.37 2.39 3.07
CA GLU A 229 5.00 2.76 2.71
C GLU A 229 4.32 3.55 3.83
N LEU A 230 4.45 3.10 5.08
CA LEU A 230 3.89 3.80 6.24
C LEU A 230 4.42 5.22 6.37
N ILE A 231 5.73 5.43 6.22
CA ILE A 231 6.36 6.76 6.26
C ILE A 231 5.77 7.68 5.18
N SER A 232 5.61 7.15 3.96
CA SER A 232 5.00 7.89 2.85
C SER A 232 3.56 8.29 3.13
N LEU A 233 2.76 7.33 3.63
CA LEU A 233 1.36 7.56 4.01
C LEU A 233 1.22 8.56 5.16
N GLU A 234 2.11 8.56 6.13
CA GLU A 234 2.09 9.52 7.23
C GLU A 234 2.38 10.94 6.76
N LYS A 235 3.27 11.09 5.79
CA LYS A 235 3.51 12.38 5.15
C LYS A 235 2.25 12.86 4.41
N GLU A 236 1.67 12.02 3.57
CA GLU A 236 0.45 12.34 2.84
C GLU A 236 -0.72 12.68 3.79
N ARG A 237 -0.88 11.90 4.87
CA ARG A 237 -1.89 12.16 5.91
C ARG A 237 -1.69 13.53 6.56
N SER A 238 -0.46 13.92 6.81
CA SER A 238 -0.14 15.24 7.38
C SER A 238 -0.51 16.38 6.43
N GLU A 239 -0.27 16.20 5.12
CA GLU A 239 -0.66 17.16 4.09
C GLU A 239 -2.19 17.29 3.96
N ILE A 240 -2.91 16.15 4.00
CA ILE A 240 -4.39 16.15 3.99
C ILE A 240 -4.94 16.77 5.27
N TYR A 241 -4.33 16.52 6.42
CA TYR A 241 -4.72 17.16 7.68
C TYR A 241 -4.54 18.68 7.64
N ALA A 242 -3.44 19.17 7.05
CA ALA A 242 -3.24 20.59 6.84
C ALA A 242 -4.34 21.21 5.95
N LYS A 243 -4.79 20.51 4.90
CA LYS A 243 -5.94 20.93 4.08
C LYS A 243 -7.23 21.02 4.90
N LEU A 244 -7.49 20.08 5.81
CA LEU A 244 -8.65 20.16 6.72
C LEU A 244 -8.57 21.40 7.63
N LEU A 245 -7.40 21.68 8.19
CA LEU A 245 -7.21 22.89 9.02
C LEU A 245 -7.46 24.17 8.21
N ASN A 246 -6.94 24.25 6.98
CA ASN A 246 -7.17 25.38 6.10
C ASN A 246 -8.66 25.58 5.76
N LEU A 247 -9.38 24.50 5.45
CA LEU A 247 -10.82 24.56 5.21
C LEU A 247 -11.59 25.03 6.45
N ARG A 248 -11.21 24.57 7.63
CA ARG A 248 -11.80 25.04 8.89
C ARG A 248 -11.59 26.55 9.08
N ASP A 249 -10.36 27.02 8.83
CA ASP A 249 -10.00 28.43 9.00
C ASP A 249 -10.67 29.29 7.92
N GLU A 250 -10.83 28.78 6.69
CA GLU A 250 -11.62 29.42 5.63
C GLU A 250 -13.06 29.69 6.08
N LEU A 251 -13.74 28.65 6.59
CA LEU A 251 -15.12 28.79 7.08
C LEU A 251 -15.19 29.76 8.26
N LEU A 252 -14.25 29.68 9.20
CA LEU A 252 -14.20 30.58 10.33
C LEU A 252 -14.04 32.04 9.89
N ASN A 253 -13.19 32.29 8.90
CA ASN A 253 -12.97 33.61 8.35
C ASN A 253 -14.20 34.15 7.58
N LYS A 254 -14.89 33.31 6.81
CA LYS A 254 -16.16 33.65 6.16
C LYS A 254 -17.20 34.05 7.22
N ARG A 255 -17.38 33.27 8.25
CA ARG A 255 -18.29 33.57 9.37
C ARG A 255 -17.94 34.88 10.10
N LYS A 256 -16.65 35.09 10.38
CA LYS A 256 -16.19 36.35 10.99
C LYS A 256 -16.47 37.58 10.13
N ARG A 257 -16.21 37.50 8.82
CA ARG A 257 -16.49 38.59 7.88
C ARG A 257 -17.99 38.93 7.85
N PHE A 258 -18.83 37.92 7.73
CA PHE A 258 -20.28 38.07 7.76
C PHE A 258 -20.76 38.73 9.06
N LEU A 259 -20.30 38.27 10.22
CA LEU A 259 -20.64 38.83 11.52
C LEU A 259 -20.21 40.30 11.62
N ASN A 260 -18.99 40.64 11.18
CA ASN A 260 -18.51 42.00 11.20
C ASN A 260 -19.34 42.91 10.29
N GLN A 261 -19.79 42.45 9.13
CA GLN A 261 -20.69 43.20 8.25
C GLN A 261 -22.05 43.44 8.90
N VAL A 262 -22.64 42.41 9.53
CA VAL A 262 -23.92 42.52 10.21
C VAL A 262 -23.86 43.45 11.41
N ILE A 263 -22.79 43.38 12.22
CA ILE A 263 -22.58 44.26 13.39
C ILE A 263 -22.27 45.68 12.95
N GLY A 264 -21.42 45.85 11.91
CA GLY A 264 -21.06 47.17 11.38
C GLY A 264 -22.20 47.91 10.71
N ASN A 265 -23.18 47.18 10.15
CA ASN A 265 -24.37 47.74 9.52
C ASN A 265 -25.54 47.90 10.52
N SER A 266 -25.44 47.35 11.73
CA SER A 266 -26.48 47.51 12.73
C SER A 266 -26.25 48.82 13.47
N SER A 267 -27.17 49.77 13.28
CA SER A 267 -27.25 51.05 13.98
C SER A 267 -27.50 50.92 15.50
N PHE A 268 -27.31 49.74 16.06
CA PHE A 268 -27.51 49.40 17.47
C PHE A 268 -26.26 49.60 18.36
N VAL A 269 -25.14 50.06 17.78
CA VAL A 269 -23.95 50.39 18.58
C VAL A 269 -23.85 51.94 18.60
N ARG A 270 -24.69 52.58 19.37
CA ARG A 270 -24.47 53.87 19.97
C ARG A 270 -24.86 53.84 21.45
#